data_6d407d22c38b6da7c00357d1bd90e8ea
#
_entry.id   6d407d22c38b6da7c00357d1bd90e8ea
#
_cell.length_a   1.000
_cell.length_b   1.000
_cell.length_c   1.000
_cell.angle_alpha   90.00
_cell.angle_beta   90.00
_cell.angle_gamma   90.00
#
_symmetry.space_group_name_H-M   'P 1'
#
loop_
_entity.id
_entity.type
_entity.pdbx_description
1 polymer ?
#
loop_
_entity_poly.entity_id
_entity_poly.type
_entity_poly.pdbx_seq_one_letter_code
_entity_poly.pdbx_strand_id
1 'polypeptide(L)'
;MWIADGWKDYEVIDCSDGEKLERWDKYTLLRPDPQVLWSTPKKNPAWNKLNGHYHRSNKGGGEWEFFSLPKQWTINYRDLTFNLKPFSFKHTGLFPEQAANWDWFSELIKNSPKKDIKVLNLFAYTGGATCAAAKAGATVTHVDASKGMVTWAKENAASSGLADAPIRWIVDDCVKFVEREIRRGNKYDAIIMDPPSSVSYTHLRAHETA
;
A
#
# COMPACT_ATOMS: atom_id res chain seq x y z
N MET A 1 -20.23 -7.70 3.44
CA MET A 1 -19.25 -6.65 3.79
C MET A 1 -17.88 -7.29 3.73
N TRP A 2 -16.90 -6.64 3.08
CA TRP A 2 -15.51 -7.10 3.05
C TRP A 2 -14.75 -6.44 4.19
N ILE A 3 -13.99 -7.21 4.94
CA ILE A 3 -13.15 -6.73 6.06
C ILE A 3 -11.76 -7.35 5.94
N ALA A 4 -10.74 -6.63 6.38
CA ALA A 4 -9.34 -7.08 6.32
C ALA A 4 -8.99 -7.98 7.53
N ASP A 5 -9.74 -9.05 7.75
CA ASP A 5 -9.60 -9.97 8.89
C ASP A 5 -8.68 -11.17 8.62
N GLY A 6 -8.18 -11.28 7.38
CA GLY A 6 -7.28 -12.38 6.99
C GLY A 6 -5.84 -12.24 7.44
N TRP A 7 -5.48 -11.13 8.11
CA TRP A 7 -4.12 -10.91 8.59
C TRP A 7 -3.77 -11.81 9.77
N LYS A 8 -2.61 -12.49 9.69
CA LYS A 8 -1.97 -13.17 10.81
C LYS A 8 -0.77 -12.38 11.34
N ASP A 9 -0.08 -11.70 10.42
CA ASP A 9 1.16 -10.99 10.70
C ASP A 9 0.93 -9.49 11.00
N TYR A 10 -0.31 -9.00 10.92
CA TYR A 10 -0.66 -7.63 11.24
C TYR A 10 -1.87 -7.54 12.15
N GLU A 11 -1.82 -6.60 13.10
CA GLU A 11 -2.90 -6.33 14.04
C GLU A 11 -2.81 -4.89 14.57
N VAL A 12 -3.93 -4.21 14.68
CA VAL A 12 -4.04 -3.00 15.50
C VAL A 12 -4.31 -3.45 16.94
N ILE A 13 -3.30 -3.30 17.80
CA ILE A 13 -3.37 -3.73 19.20
C ILE A 13 -4.25 -2.77 20.04
N ASP A 14 -4.04 -1.48 19.84
CA ASP A 14 -4.75 -0.41 20.56
C ASP A 14 -4.60 0.92 19.84
N CYS A 15 -5.45 1.89 20.16
CA CYS A 15 -5.35 3.25 19.65
C CYS A 15 -5.75 4.24 20.75
N SER A 16 -4.98 5.31 20.90
CA SER A 16 -5.24 6.37 21.88
C SER A 16 -4.46 7.64 21.56
N ASP A 17 -5.02 8.78 21.87
CA ASP A 17 -4.34 10.09 21.83
C ASP A 17 -3.69 10.42 20.48
N GLY A 18 -4.37 10.14 19.38
CA GLY A 18 -3.85 10.39 18.03
C GLY A 18 -2.79 9.41 17.57
N GLU A 19 -2.64 8.28 18.25
CA GLU A 19 -1.65 7.24 17.95
C GLU A 19 -2.29 5.87 17.77
N LYS A 20 -1.65 5.04 16.96
CA LYS A 20 -2.01 3.66 16.69
C LYS A 20 -0.85 2.75 17.03
N LEU A 21 -1.10 1.82 17.96
CA LEU A 21 -0.19 0.76 18.38
C LEU A 21 -0.45 -0.48 17.51
N GLU A 22 0.53 -0.93 16.77
CA GLU A 22 0.38 -1.98 15.77
C GLU A 22 1.42 -3.08 15.94
N ARG A 23 1.02 -4.31 15.68
CA ARG A 23 1.91 -5.45 15.50
C ARG A 23 2.14 -5.71 14.01
N TRP A 24 3.40 -5.82 13.61
CA TRP A 24 3.86 -6.14 12.27
C TRP A 24 4.80 -7.35 12.36
N ASP A 25 4.28 -8.57 12.16
CA ASP A 25 4.87 -9.84 12.52
C ASP A 25 5.18 -9.87 14.03
N LYS A 26 6.43 -9.90 14.42
CA LYS A 26 6.89 -9.85 15.82
C LYS A 26 7.25 -8.45 16.32
N TYR A 27 7.14 -7.44 15.48
CA TYR A 27 7.52 -6.07 15.81
C TYR A 27 6.31 -5.21 16.16
N THR A 28 6.45 -4.44 17.24
CA THR A 28 5.43 -3.48 17.69
C THR A 28 5.87 -2.08 17.29
N LEU A 29 5.01 -1.40 16.53
CA LEU A 29 5.23 -0.03 16.07
C LEU A 29 4.17 0.90 16.64
N LEU A 30 4.59 2.11 17.00
CA LEU A 30 3.72 3.20 17.38
C LEU A 30 3.80 4.30 16.32
N ARG A 31 2.66 4.64 15.74
CA ARG A 31 2.58 5.62 14.66
C ARG A 31 1.41 6.58 14.87
N PRO A 32 1.52 7.86 14.47
CA PRO A 32 0.43 8.81 14.57
C PRO A 32 -0.72 8.43 13.63
N ASP A 33 -1.93 8.50 14.18
CA ASP A 33 -3.17 8.36 13.42
C ASP A 33 -4.14 9.48 13.80
N PRO A 34 -4.31 10.52 12.96
CA PRO A 34 -5.14 11.68 13.26
C PRO A 34 -6.64 11.37 13.35
N GLN A 35 -7.07 10.17 12.96
CA GLN A 35 -8.46 9.74 13.12
C GLN A 35 -8.77 9.24 14.52
N VAL A 36 -7.75 8.96 15.32
CA VAL A 36 -7.89 8.56 16.73
C VAL A 36 -8.07 9.78 17.61
N LEU A 37 -9.32 10.21 17.77
CA LEU A 37 -9.70 11.42 18.54
C LEU A 37 -9.96 11.16 20.01
N TRP A 38 -9.89 9.92 20.45
CA TRP A 38 -10.18 9.50 21.84
C TRP A 38 -8.92 9.16 22.61
N SER A 39 -9.05 9.19 23.93
CA SER A 39 -8.05 8.75 24.90
C SER A 39 -8.48 7.45 25.56
N THR A 40 -7.55 6.53 25.73
CA THR A 40 -7.74 5.28 26.50
C THR A 40 -6.74 5.23 27.66
N PRO A 41 -6.99 4.38 28.68
CA PRO A 41 -6.02 4.19 29.77
C PRO A 41 -4.69 3.53 29.37
N LYS A 42 -4.49 3.16 28.09
CA LYS A 42 -3.28 2.49 27.56
C LYS A 42 -2.84 1.29 28.42
N LYS A 43 -3.79 0.43 28.81
CA LYS A 43 -3.55 -0.71 29.70
C LYS A 43 -2.79 -1.87 29.07
N ASN A 44 -2.74 -1.93 27.73
CA ASN A 44 -2.02 -3.00 27.05
C ASN A 44 -0.51 -2.87 27.30
N PRO A 45 0.17 -3.91 27.80
CA PRO A 45 1.60 -3.84 28.09
C PRO A 45 2.48 -3.62 26.85
N ALA A 46 1.96 -3.81 25.64
CA ALA A 46 2.66 -3.54 24.40
C ALA A 46 3.00 -2.05 24.20
N TRP A 47 2.28 -1.12 24.85
CA TRP A 47 2.62 0.30 24.87
C TRP A 47 4.04 0.59 25.41
N ASN A 48 4.54 -0.30 26.27
CA ASN A 48 5.87 -0.19 26.90
C ASN A 48 6.94 -1.08 26.24
N LYS A 49 6.62 -1.74 25.10
CA LYS A 49 7.51 -2.69 24.41
C LYS A 49 7.57 -2.42 22.91
N LEU A 50 7.94 -1.21 22.55
CA LEU A 50 8.02 -0.76 21.17
C LEU A 50 9.32 -1.22 20.52
N ASN A 51 9.25 -1.56 19.22
CA ASN A 51 10.41 -1.77 18.37
C ASN A 51 10.75 -0.53 17.55
N GLY A 52 9.75 0.31 17.26
CA GLY A 52 9.92 1.59 16.60
C GLY A 52 8.76 2.53 16.88
N HIS A 53 9.06 3.82 16.96
CA HIS A 53 8.08 4.89 17.17
C HIS A 53 8.32 6.00 16.14
N TYR A 54 7.27 6.44 15.45
CA TYR A 54 7.34 7.58 14.56
C TYR A 54 6.80 8.82 15.24
N HIS A 55 7.66 9.78 15.50
CA HIS A 55 7.32 11.06 16.10
C HIS A 55 6.95 12.08 15.04
N ARG A 56 5.74 12.63 15.13
CA ARG A 56 5.28 13.69 14.20
C ARG A 56 5.88 15.03 14.60
N SER A 57 6.43 15.75 13.61
CA SER A 57 6.89 17.12 13.81
C SER A 57 5.74 18.12 13.64
N ASN A 58 5.72 19.16 14.46
CA ASN A 58 4.77 20.28 14.36
C ASN A 58 4.98 21.13 13.09
N LYS A 59 6.13 20.97 12.42
CA LYS A 59 6.50 21.67 11.17
C LYS A 59 6.20 20.85 9.91
N GLY A 60 5.51 19.71 10.06
CA GLY A 60 5.29 18.72 9.00
C GLY A 60 6.36 17.64 8.98
N GLY A 61 6.01 16.45 8.49
CA GLY A 61 6.89 15.27 8.52
C GLY A 61 7.06 14.71 9.93
N GLY A 62 8.24 14.21 10.23
CA GLY A 62 8.62 13.60 11.51
C GLY A 62 9.81 12.66 11.34
N GLU A 63 10.13 11.90 12.38
CA GLU A 63 11.25 10.98 12.41
C GLU A 63 10.94 9.69 13.13
N TRP A 64 11.65 8.63 12.75
CA TRP A 64 11.58 7.34 13.41
C TRP A 64 12.58 7.26 14.55
N GLU A 65 12.12 6.86 15.72
CA GLU A 65 12.95 6.37 16.82
C GLU A 65 12.97 4.83 16.76
N PHE A 66 14.16 4.26 16.68
CA PHE A 66 14.35 2.82 16.59
C PHE A 66 14.90 2.25 17.88
N PHE A 67 14.23 1.24 18.45
CA PHE A 67 14.70 0.52 19.63
C PHE A 67 15.34 -0.82 19.22
N SER A 68 14.56 -1.69 18.54
CA SER A 68 15.04 -3.00 18.09
C SER A 68 14.37 -3.41 16.77
N LEU A 69 14.07 -2.44 15.91
CA LEU A 69 13.47 -2.68 14.61
C LEU A 69 14.58 -2.96 13.57
N PRO A 70 14.48 -4.02 12.76
CA PRO A 70 15.41 -4.25 11.67
C PRO A 70 15.21 -3.22 10.55
N LYS A 71 16.22 -3.07 9.70
CA LYS A 71 16.14 -2.18 8.53
C LYS A 71 15.08 -2.63 7.53
N GLN A 72 14.79 -3.93 7.50
CA GLN A 72 13.79 -4.53 6.62
C GLN A 72 13.27 -5.83 7.24
N TRP A 73 11.99 -6.13 7.05
CA TRP A 73 11.35 -7.40 7.42
C TRP A 73 10.24 -7.73 6.43
N THR A 74 9.58 -8.87 6.60
CA THR A 74 8.46 -9.27 5.76
C THR A 74 7.22 -9.57 6.58
N ILE A 75 6.04 -9.37 5.98
CA ILE A 75 4.77 -9.90 6.48
C ILE A 75 4.02 -10.59 5.35
N ASN A 76 3.11 -11.48 5.71
CA ASN A 76 2.32 -12.24 4.76
C ASN A 76 0.85 -11.89 4.89
N TYR A 77 0.18 -11.80 3.75
CA TYR A 77 -1.26 -11.82 3.67
C TYR A 77 -1.68 -12.94 2.73
N ARG A 78 -2.28 -14.01 3.29
CA ARG A 78 -2.56 -15.25 2.53
C ARG A 78 -1.29 -15.73 1.80
N ASP A 79 -1.33 -15.78 0.46
CA ASP A 79 -0.24 -16.25 -0.40
C ASP A 79 0.68 -15.11 -0.90
N LEU A 80 0.55 -13.92 -0.35
CA LEU A 80 1.35 -12.76 -0.70
C LEU A 80 2.36 -12.45 0.40
N THR A 81 3.57 -12.12 0.02
CA THR A 81 4.65 -11.70 0.91
C THR A 81 5.08 -10.28 0.58
N PHE A 82 5.09 -9.41 1.58
CA PHE A 82 5.44 -8.01 1.43
C PHE A 82 6.70 -7.67 2.22
N ASN A 83 7.65 -7.05 1.55
CA ASN A 83 8.86 -6.49 2.15
C ASN A 83 8.52 -5.13 2.76
N LEU A 84 8.87 -4.94 4.01
CA LEU A 84 8.60 -3.73 4.76
C LEU A 84 9.90 -3.11 5.23
N LYS A 85 9.93 -1.79 5.30
CA LYS A 85 11.00 -1.01 5.92
C LYS A 85 10.45 0.33 6.39
N PRO A 86 10.98 0.90 7.47
CA PRO A 86 10.68 2.28 7.82
C PRO A 86 11.05 3.18 6.64
N PHE A 87 10.13 4.04 6.27
CA PHE A 87 10.28 4.90 5.11
C PHE A 87 10.02 6.35 5.52
N SER A 88 10.27 7.28 4.62
CA SER A 88 9.93 8.70 4.80
C SER A 88 8.52 8.83 5.34
N PHE A 89 8.30 9.69 6.30
CA PHE A 89 7.05 9.77 7.03
C PHE A 89 6.77 8.49 7.86
N LYS A 90 5.54 8.34 8.35
CA LYS A 90 5.10 7.23 9.20
C LYS A 90 4.92 5.88 8.47
N HIS A 91 5.24 5.81 7.18
CA HIS A 91 4.91 4.64 6.35
C HIS A 91 5.94 3.52 6.46
N THR A 92 5.49 2.29 6.29
CA THR A 92 6.28 1.05 6.33
C THR A 92 6.33 0.35 4.98
N GLY A 93 5.66 0.90 3.98
CA GLY A 93 5.57 0.35 2.63
C GLY A 93 4.30 -0.45 2.35
N LEU A 94 3.35 -0.51 3.29
CA LEU A 94 2.08 -1.21 3.08
C LEU A 94 0.94 -0.53 3.83
N PHE A 95 -0.27 -0.67 3.28
CA PHE A 95 -1.54 -0.28 3.88
C PHE A 95 -2.38 -1.54 4.12
N PRO A 96 -2.32 -2.15 5.33
CA PRO A 96 -2.97 -3.43 5.61
C PRO A 96 -4.49 -3.41 5.46
N GLU A 97 -5.12 -2.26 5.67
CA GLU A 97 -6.56 -2.05 5.50
C GLU A 97 -7.02 -2.30 4.05
N GLN A 98 -6.13 -2.13 3.07
CA GLN A 98 -6.42 -2.38 1.66
C GLN A 98 -6.64 -3.87 1.34
N ALA A 99 -6.31 -4.77 2.25
CA ALA A 99 -6.53 -6.21 2.08
C ALA A 99 -8.02 -6.55 1.84
N ALA A 100 -8.95 -5.79 2.41
CA ALA A 100 -10.37 -5.95 2.13
C ALA A 100 -10.69 -5.72 0.63
N ASN A 101 -10.05 -4.71 0.02
CA ASN A 101 -10.18 -4.44 -1.41
C ASN A 101 -9.48 -5.51 -2.24
N TRP A 102 -8.30 -6.00 -1.79
CA TRP A 102 -7.59 -7.08 -2.49
C TRP A 102 -8.42 -8.35 -2.56
N ASP A 103 -9.08 -8.73 -1.48
CA ASP A 103 -9.96 -9.89 -1.44
C ASP A 103 -11.15 -9.71 -2.37
N TRP A 104 -11.80 -8.55 -2.30
CA TRP A 104 -12.96 -8.23 -3.13
C TRP A 104 -12.65 -8.32 -4.63
N PHE A 105 -11.68 -7.56 -5.13
CA PHE A 105 -11.41 -7.58 -6.57
C PHE A 105 -10.74 -8.88 -7.03
N SER A 106 -10.01 -9.59 -6.16
CA SER A 106 -9.46 -10.90 -6.48
C SER A 106 -10.56 -11.92 -6.74
N GLU A 107 -11.66 -11.89 -5.97
CA GLU A 107 -12.84 -12.72 -6.26
C GLU A 107 -13.50 -12.35 -7.57
N LEU A 108 -13.63 -11.06 -7.87
CA LEU A 108 -14.19 -10.61 -9.15
C LEU A 108 -13.35 -11.11 -10.33
N ILE A 109 -12.03 -11.05 -10.23
CA ILE A 109 -11.12 -11.53 -11.26
C ILE A 109 -11.27 -13.05 -11.44
N LYS A 110 -11.21 -13.83 -10.35
CA LYS A 110 -11.31 -15.30 -10.38
C LYS A 110 -12.63 -15.80 -10.92
N ASN A 111 -13.73 -15.13 -10.61
CA ASN A 111 -15.09 -15.52 -11.00
C ASN A 111 -15.52 -14.89 -12.33
N SER A 112 -14.67 -14.12 -12.99
CA SER A 112 -15.00 -13.52 -14.28
C SER A 112 -15.16 -14.59 -15.36
N PRO A 113 -16.21 -14.54 -16.19
CA PRO A 113 -16.33 -15.40 -17.37
C PRO A 113 -15.29 -15.06 -18.44
N LYS A 114 -14.74 -13.85 -18.42
CA LYS A 114 -13.68 -13.40 -19.33
C LYS A 114 -12.35 -13.97 -18.90
N LYS A 115 -11.62 -14.58 -19.83
CA LYS A 115 -10.20 -14.90 -19.67
C LYS A 115 -9.35 -13.66 -19.95
N ASP A 116 -8.11 -13.67 -19.48
CA ASP A 116 -7.13 -12.59 -19.71
C ASP A 116 -7.61 -11.20 -19.29
N ILE A 117 -8.10 -11.11 -18.06
CA ILE A 117 -8.51 -9.84 -17.44
C ILE A 117 -7.32 -8.89 -17.38
N LYS A 118 -7.49 -7.70 -17.95
CA LYS A 118 -6.48 -6.62 -17.95
C LYS A 118 -6.81 -5.59 -16.90
N VAL A 119 -5.93 -5.45 -15.91
CA VAL A 119 -6.08 -4.48 -14.81
C VAL A 119 -5.06 -3.36 -14.97
N LEU A 120 -5.52 -2.12 -14.89
CA LEU A 120 -4.67 -0.93 -14.77
C LEU A 120 -4.64 -0.48 -13.31
N ASN A 121 -3.47 -0.52 -12.69
CA ASN A 121 -3.25 -0.01 -11.33
C ASN A 121 -2.45 1.29 -11.39
N LEU A 122 -3.08 2.40 -11.02
CA LEU A 122 -2.53 3.75 -11.01
C LEU A 122 -2.22 4.18 -9.57
N PHE A 123 -1.18 5.00 -9.38
CA PHE A 123 -0.65 5.36 -8.05
C PHE A 123 -0.34 4.11 -7.24
N ALA A 124 0.28 3.14 -7.94
CA ALA A 124 0.29 1.75 -7.52
C ALA A 124 1.23 1.46 -6.34
N TYR A 125 2.01 2.47 -5.90
CA TYR A 125 2.86 2.44 -4.71
C TYR A 125 3.80 1.21 -4.71
N THR A 126 3.88 0.50 -3.59
CA THR A 126 4.68 -0.73 -3.43
C THR A 126 4.02 -1.99 -3.97
N GLY A 127 2.91 -1.86 -4.69
CA GLY A 127 2.31 -2.91 -5.48
C GLY A 127 1.44 -3.92 -4.74
N GLY A 128 0.90 -3.60 -3.55
CA GLY A 128 0.00 -4.51 -2.84
C GLY A 128 -1.18 -4.97 -3.70
N ALA A 129 -1.92 -4.02 -4.28
CA ALA A 129 -3.03 -4.31 -5.19
C ALA A 129 -2.58 -5.00 -6.48
N THR A 130 -1.40 -4.64 -7.01
CA THR A 130 -0.80 -5.28 -8.18
C THR A 130 -0.55 -6.78 -7.95
N CYS A 131 0.08 -7.11 -6.81
CA CYS A 131 0.37 -8.50 -6.42
C CYS A 131 -0.94 -9.30 -6.24
N ALA A 132 -1.94 -8.71 -5.58
CA ALA A 132 -3.23 -9.36 -5.37
C ALA A 132 -3.96 -9.63 -6.71
N ALA A 133 -4.01 -8.65 -7.62
CA ALA A 133 -4.65 -8.82 -8.92
C ALA A 133 -3.90 -9.84 -9.81
N ALA A 134 -2.57 -9.81 -9.83
CA ALA A 134 -1.76 -10.77 -10.57
C ALA A 134 -1.90 -12.20 -10.00
N LYS A 135 -1.94 -12.35 -8.67
CA LYS A 135 -2.17 -13.64 -8.00
C LYS A 135 -3.56 -14.21 -8.31
N ALA A 136 -4.53 -13.34 -8.53
CA ALA A 136 -5.88 -13.74 -8.96
C ALA A 136 -5.97 -14.13 -10.44
N GLY A 137 -4.89 -13.94 -11.22
CA GLY A 137 -4.80 -14.35 -12.63
C GLY A 137 -4.94 -13.21 -13.65
N ALA A 138 -4.90 -11.95 -13.21
CA ALA A 138 -4.96 -10.81 -14.13
C ALA A 138 -3.60 -10.50 -14.78
N THR A 139 -3.64 -9.95 -15.99
CA THR A 139 -2.54 -9.19 -16.57
C THR A 139 -2.59 -7.77 -16.02
N VAL A 140 -1.54 -7.31 -15.35
CA VAL A 140 -1.56 -6.04 -14.64
C VAL A 140 -0.60 -5.03 -15.27
N THR A 141 -1.07 -3.81 -15.49
CA THR A 141 -0.21 -2.65 -15.77
C THR A 141 -0.11 -1.82 -14.49
N HIS A 142 1.08 -1.84 -13.89
CA HIS A 142 1.43 -1.10 -12.66
C HIS A 142 2.07 0.23 -13.04
N VAL A 143 1.50 1.33 -12.60
CA VAL A 143 1.99 2.68 -12.88
C VAL A 143 2.19 3.46 -11.59
N ASP A 144 3.40 3.95 -11.37
CA ASP A 144 3.73 4.87 -10.28
C ASP A 144 4.81 5.86 -10.75
N ALA A 145 4.74 7.09 -10.30
CA ALA A 145 5.72 8.11 -10.67
C ALA A 145 7.09 7.90 -10.02
N SER A 146 7.14 7.19 -8.89
CA SER A 146 8.36 6.94 -8.14
C SER A 146 9.07 5.66 -8.61
N LYS A 147 10.26 5.79 -9.20
CA LYS A 147 11.11 4.64 -9.55
C LYS A 147 11.39 3.74 -8.34
N GLY A 148 11.58 4.33 -7.16
CA GLY A 148 11.82 3.59 -5.93
C GLY A 148 10.62 2.71 -5.54
N MET A 149 9.40 3.22 -5.67
CA MET A 149 8.17 2.47 -5.39
C MET A 149 7.98 1.34 -6.39
N VAL A 150 8.19 1.58 -7.68
CA VAL A 150 8.11 0.53 -8.71
C VAL A 150 9.17 -0.56 -8.49
N THR A 151 10.38 -0.21 -8.05
CA THR A 151 11.41 -1.20 -7.68
C THR A 151 10.95 -2.05 -6.50
N TRP A 152 10.45 -1.40 -5.46
CA TRP A 152 9.92 -2.11 -4.28
C TRP A 152 8.73 -3.00 -4.62
N ALA A 153 7.84 -2.54 -5.52
CA ALA A 153 6.72 -3.35 -6.00
C ALA A 153 7.19 -4.62 -6.74
N LYS A 154 8.27 -4.54 -7.52
CA LYS A 154 8.90 -5.71 -8.15
C LYS A 154 9.45 -6.69 -7.11
N GLU A 155 10.09 -6.18 -6.05
CA GLU A 155 10.58 -6.99 -4.93
C GLU A 155 9.43 -7.71 -4.24
N ASN A 156 8.30 -7.03 -4.00
CA ASN A 156 7.09 -7.62 -3.42
C ASN A 156 6.48 -8.70 -4.33
N ALA A 157 6.43 -8.45 -5.64
CA ALA A 157 5.98 -9.45 -6.60
C ALA A 157 6.89 -10.69 -6.60
N ALA A 158 8.21 -10.51 -6.60
CA ALA A 158 9.16 -11.61 -6.53
C ALA A 158 9.02 -12.41 -5.24
N SER A 159 8.92 -11.75 -4.08
CA SER A 159 8.70 -12.40 -2.77
C SER A 159 7.38 -13.15 -2.69
N SER A 160 6.36 -12.72 -3.46
CA SER A 160 5.05 -13.36 -3.58
C SER A 160 4.99 -14.50 -4.62
N GLY A 161 6.13 -14.87 -5.22
CA GLY A 161 6.20 -15.89 -6.27
C GLY A 161 5.59 -15.43 -7.61
N LEU A 162 5.62 -14.14 -7.89
CA LEU A 162 5.03 -13.50 -9.07
C LEU A 162 6.10 -12.86 -9.98
N ALA A 163 7.36 -13.30 -9.91
CA ALA A 163 8.46 -12.74 -10.70
C ALA A 163 8.18 -12.84 -12.22
N ASP A 164 7.56 -13.93 -12.65
CA ASP A 164 7.23 -14.21 -14.05
C ASP A 164 5.76 -13.93 -14.38
N ALA A 165 5.00 -13.32 -13.48
CA ALA A 165 3.60 -12.97 -13.71
C ALA A 165 3.50 -11.87 -14.80
N PRO A 166 2.41 -11.81 -15.55
CA PRO A 166 2.22 -10.83 -16.63
C PRO A 166 1.97 -9.43 -16.07
N ILE A 167 2.99 -8.82 -15.48
CA ILE A 167 2.95 -7.48 -14.90
C ILE A 167 3.83 -6.54 -15.71
N ARG A 168 3.21 -5.49 -16.26
CA ARG A 168 3.91 -4.41 -16.95
C ARG A 168 4.23 -3.30 -15.95
N TRP A 169 5.51 -3.08 -15.68
CA TRP A 169 6.01 -2.09 -14.73
C TRP A 169 6.31 -0.76 -15.40
N ILE A 170 5.66 0.31 -14.98
CA ILE A 170 5.77 1.64 -15.58
C ILE A 170 6.15 2.66 -14.49
N VAL A 171 7.25 3.37 -14.74
CA VAL A 171 7.63 4.57 -13.96
C VAL A 171 7.21 5.78 -14.76
N ASP A 172 6.08 6.41 -14.38
CA ASP A 172 5.51 7.52 -15.14
C ASP A 172 4.46 8.27 -14.31
N ASP A 173 4.19 9.50 -14.70
CA ASP A 173 3.02 10.25 -14.25
C ASP A 173 1.74 9.56 -14.72
N CYS A 174 0.82 9.31 -13.78
CA CYS A 174 -0.40 8.52 -14.06
C CYS A 174 -1.31 9.20 -15.10
N VAL A 175 -1.44 10.53 -15.05
CA VAL A 175 -2.28 11.27 -16.00
C VAL A 175 -1.68 11.17 -17.41
N LYS A 176 -0.40 11.48 -17.55
CA LYS A 176 0.32 11.38 -18.83
C LYS A 176 0.30 9.96 -19.40
N PHE A 177 0.39 8.96 -18.51
CA PHE A 177 0.28 7.56 -18.93
C PHE A 177 -1.11 7.28 -19.50
N VAL A 178 -2.19 7.64 -18.79
CA VAL A 178 -3.57 7.41 -19.23
C VAL A 178 -3.85 8.13 -20.55
N GLU A 179 -3.43 9.39 -20.72
CA GLU A 179 -3.56 10.12 -21.98
C GLU A 179 -2.91 9.39 -23.15
N ARG A 180 -1.73 8.78 -22.94
CA ARG A 180 -1.06 7.96 -23.98
C ARG A 180 -1.82 6.67 -24.27
N GLU A 181 -2.34 5.99 -23.28
CA GLU A 181 -3.13 4.77 -23.46
C GLU A 181 -4.43 5.06 -24.24
N ILE A 182 -5.10 6.19 -23.97
CA ILE A 182 -6.26 6.66 -24.73
C ILE A 182 -5.89 6.88 -26.22
N ARG A 183 -4.81 7.61 -26.49
CA ARG A 183 -4.33 7.85 -27.87
C ARG A 183 -3.96 6.56 -28.63
N ARG A 184 -3.50 5.53 -27.90
CA ARG A 184 -3.16 4.20 -28.44
C ARG A 184 -4.37 3.30 -28.61
N GLY A 185 -5.54 3.68 -28.09
CA GLY A 185 -6.75 2.86 -28.11
C GLY A 185 -6.67 1.64 -27.18
N ASN A 186 -5.73 1.62 -26.22
CA ASN A 186 -5.63 0.53 -25.25
C ASN A 186 -6.82 0.53 -24.31
N LYS A 187 -7.29 -0.67 -23.95
CA LYS A 187 -8.44 -0.87 -23.07
C LYS A 187 -8.08 -1.82 -21.95
N TYR A 188 -8.70 -1.58 -20.79
CA TYR A 188 -8.58 -2.37 -19.58
C TYR A 188 -9.97 -2.81 -19.11
N ASP A 189 -10.02 -3.92 -18.38
CA ASP A 189 -11.28 -4.47 -17.85
C ASP A 189 -11.59 -3.89 -16.47
N ALA A 190 -10.55 -3.50 -15.73
CA ALA A 190 -10.67 -2.85 -14.43
C ALA A 190 -9.57 -1.80 -14.24
N ILE A 191 -9.89 -0.78 -13.45
CA ILE A 191 -8.94 0.25 -13.02
C ILE A 191 -8.95 0.26 -11.49
N ILE A 192 -7.76 0.14 -10.90
CA ILE A 192 -7.53 0.34 -9.47
C ILE A 192 -6.75 1.63 -9.33
N MET A 193 -7.19 2.55 -8.47
CA MET A 193 -6.46 3.78 -8.20
C MET A 193 -6.77 4.30 -6.80
N ASP A 194 -5.73 4.79 -6.14
CA ASP A 194 -5.78 5.45 -4.83
C ASP A 194 -4.87 6.69 -4.87
N PRO A 195 -5.35 7.80 -5.49
CA PRO A 195 -4.52 8.98 -5.69
C PRO A 195 -4.28 9.71 -4.38
N PRO A 196 -3.04 10.18 -4.11
CA PRO A 196 -2.74 10.97 -2.93
C PRO A 196 -3.43 12.34 -3.00
N SER A 197 -4.12 12.72 -1.94
CA SER A 197 -4.88 13.97 -1.84
C SER A 197 -4.03 15.25 -2.08
N SER A 198 -2.73 15.20 -1.78
CA SER A 198 -1.82 16.34 -1.95
C SER A 198 -1.31 16.56 -3.38
N VAL A 199 -1.31 15.53 -4.22
CA VAL A 199 -0.76 15.61 -5.59
C VAL A 199 -1.82 16.05 -6.60
N SER A 200 -3.09 15.72 -6.38
CA SER A 200 -4.17 16.10 -7.28
C SER A 200 -4.40 17.63 -7.35
N TYR A 201 -4.12 18.37 -6.27
CA TYR A 201 -4.32 19.82 -6.25
C TYR A 201 -3.25 20.63 -7.00
N THR A 202 -2.01 20.19 -7.02
CA THR A 202 -0.93 20.95 -7.71
C THR A 202 -0.94 20.72 -9.21
N HIS A 203 -1.28 19.55 -9.69
CA HIS A 203 -1.35 19.27 -11.12
C HIS A 203 -2.64 19.79 -11.78
N LEU A 204 -3.78 19.74 -11.10
CA LEU A 204 -5.02 20.32 -11.63
C LEU A 204 -4.95 21.85 -11.71
N ARG A 205 -4.35 22.55 -10.75
CA ARG A 205 -4.14 24.01 -10.83
C ARG A 205 -3.19 24.45 -11.92
N ALA A 206 -2.20 23.64 -12.28
CA ALA A 206 -1.27 23.96 -13.38
C ALA A 206 -1.95 23.90 -14.76
N HIS A 207 -3.08 23.22 -14.90
CA HIS A 207 -3.84 23.16 -16.14
C HIS A 207 -5.01 24.16 -16.21
N GLU A 208 -5.43 24.72 -15.08
CA GLU A 208 -6.50 25.73 -15.04
C GLU A 208 -5.99 27.17 -15.28
N THR A 209 -4.68 27.37 -15.34
CA THR A 209 -4.05 28.69 -15.52
C THR A 209 -3.29 28.84 -16.85
N ALA A 210 -3.57 28.00 -17.84
CA ALA A 210 -3.01 28.11 -19.19
C ALA A 210 -4.10 28.37 -20.22
#